data_8808ea9d9d28512ff81adebea07fbe22
#
_entry.id   8808ea9d9d28512ff81adebea07fbe22
#
_cell.length_a   1.000
_cell.length_b   1.000
_cell.length_c   1.000
_cell.angle_alpha   90.00
_cell.angle_beta   90.00
_cell.angle_gamma   90.00
#
_symmetry.space_group_name_H-M   'P 1'
#
loop_
_entity.id
_entity.type
_entity.pdbx_description
1 polymer ?
#
loop_
_entity_poly.entity_id
_entity_poly.type
_entity_poly.pdbx_seq_one_letter_code
_entity_poly.pdbx_strand_id
1 'polypeptide(L)'
;FHSAEGYLAKVAQPVSDLFALNSIRRIAKFLPEAVKDGNNLQAREEMAWASTQAGMVESTSCCISEHSMEHALSAFYPGLPHGAGLVALSVPYFTHLLKKDEKKVAPRYMDMARAMGEENVNSPSAFITALKKLIKNVGLEGLKLSDWGLRKDDAEKLAENSFAAMGALYLLDPVELTREDACAIISEAIQ
;
A
#
# COMPACT_ATOMS: atom_id res chain seq x y z
N PHE A 1 4.08 -2.51 -0.43
CA PHE A 1 2.62 -2.66 -0.56
C PHE A 1 2.22 -4.13 -0.69
N HIS A 2 2.88 -4.99 -1.48
CA HIS A 2 2.60 -6.44 -1.51
C HIS A 2 2.52 -7.04 -0.10
N SER A 3 3.44 -6.66 0.81
CA SER A 3 3.44 -7.16 2.19
C SER A 3 2.26 -6.61 3.01
N ALA A 4 1.92 -5.33 2.87
CA ALA A 4 0.81 -4.73 3.61
C ALA A 4 -0.54 -5.29 3.13
N GLU A 5 -0.73 -5.35 1.82
CA GLU A 5 -1.95 -5.89 1.24
C GLU A 5 -2.09 -7.40 1.48
N GLY A 6 -1.04 -8.18 1.24
CA GLY A 6 -1.08 -9.61 1.49
C GLY A 6 -1.27 -9.96 2.96
N TYR A 7 -0.79 -9.10 3.89
CA TYR A 7 -1.10 -9.23 5.32
C TYR A 7 -2.57 -8.93 5.62
N LEU A 8 -3.21 -8.02 4.88
CA LEU A 8 -4.62 -7.66 5.07
C LEU A 8 -5.61 -8.58 4.34
N ALA A 9 -5.15 -9.29 3.31
CA ALA A 9 -6.00 -10.12 2.46
C ALA A 9 -6.77 -11.17 3.25
N LYS A 10 -8.03 -11.44 2.87
CA LYS A 10 -8.84 -12.53 3.48
C LYS A 10 -8.19 -13.91 3.37
N VAL A 11 -7.29 -14.10 2.41
CA VAL A 11 -6.55 -15.35 2.18
C VAL A 11 -5.18 -15.37 2.87
N ALA A 12 -4.87 -14.35 3.67
CA ALA A 12 -3.66 -14.32 4.49
C ALA A 12 -3.62 -15.52 5.45
N GLN A 13 -2.43 -16.05 5.66
CA GLN A 13 -2.22 -17.24 6.46
C GLN A 13 -0.90 -17.12 7.26
N PRO A 14 -0.68 -17.93 8.33
CA PRO A 14 0.43 -17.71 9.26
C PRO A 14 1.82 -17.61 8.63
N VAL A 15 2.09 -18.34 7.55
CA VAL A 15 3.40 -18.29 6.87
C VAL A 15 3.57 -16.98 6.11
N SER A 16 2.56 -16.54 5.34
CA SER A 16 2.60 -15.25 4.65
C SER A 16 2.66 -14.09 5.64
N ASP A 17 1.97 -14.18 6.79
CA ASP A 17 1.99 -13.16 7.82
C ASP A 17 3.40 -12.95 8.40
N LEU A 18 4.18 -14.02 8.61
CA LEU A 18 5.57 -13.92 9.06
C LEU A 18 6.45 -13.17 8.07
N PHE A 19 6.35 -13.49 6.78
CA PHE A 19 7.10 -12.78 5.74
C PHE A 19 6.65 -11.34 5.58
N ALA A 20 5.35 -11.08 5.62
CA ALA A 20 4.79 -9.75 5.48
C ALA A 20 5.29 -8.79 6.58
N LEU A 21 5.14 -9.16 7.85
CA LEU A 21 5.59 -8.32 8.97
C LEU A 21 7.11 -8.17 9.02
N ASN A 22 7.87 -9.22 8.62
CA ASN A 22 9.32 -9.11 8.55
C ASN A 22 9.76 -8.17 7.41
N SER A 23 9.13 -8.27 6.23
CA SER A 23 9.38 -7.36 5.11
C SER A 23 9.05 -5.91 5.48
N ILE A 24 7.86 -5.64 6.06
CA ILE A 24 7.46 -4.30 6.52
C ILE A 24 8.47 -3.71 7.50
N ARG A 25 8.96 -4.50 8.46
CA ARG A 25 9.98 -4.06 9.42
C ARG A 25 11.28 -3.64 8.75
N ARG A 26 11.76 -4.44 7.80
CA ARG A 26 13.00 -4.15 7.06
C ARG A 26 12.86 -2.92 6.19
N ILE A 27 11.74 -2.80 5.47
CA ILE A 27 11.44 -1.63 4.62
C ILE A 27 11.40 -0.36 5.47
N ALA A 28 10.67 -0.36 6.58
CA ALA A 28 10.56 0.82 7.44
C ALA A 28 11.92 1.29 7.98
N LYS A 29 12.83 0.34 8.26
CA LYS A 29 14.17 0.64 8.77
C LYS A 29 15.16 1.03 7.68
N PHE A 30 15.26 0.24 6.62
CA PHE A 30 16.37 0.32 5.68
C PHE A 30 16.07 1.05 4.38
N LEU A 31 14.79 1.24 4.01
CA LEU A 31 14.46 2.00 2.81
C LEU A 31 14.95 3.46 2.87
N PRO A 32 14.76 4.20 3.98
CA PRO A 32 15.31 5.56 4.10
C PRO A 32 16.85 5.58 4.00
N GLU A 33 17.53 4.58 4.53
CA GLU A 33 18.99 4.47 4.46
C GLU A 33 19.45 4.21 3.01
N ALA A 34 18.78 3.28 2.32
CA ALA A 34 19.11 2.94 0.92
C ALA A 34 18.82 4.11 -0.04
N VAL A 35 17.77 4.92 0.23
CA VAL A 35 17.46 6.14 -0.54
C VAL A 35 18.49 7.23 -0.29
N LYS A 36 18.94 7.39 0.96
CA LYS A 36 19.96 8.39 1.35
C LYS A 36 21.34 8.07 0.77
N ASP A 37 21.72 6.80 0.76
CA ASP A 37 22.99 6.33 0.20
C ASP A 37 22.78 4.99 -0.54
N GLY A 38 22.70 5.08 -1.86
CA GLY A 38 22.53 3.93 -2.75
C GLY A 38 23.71 2.94 -2.73
N ASN A 39 24.86 3.32 -2.17
CA ASN A 39 26.05 2.49 -2.00
C ASN A 39 26.13 1.80 -0.62
N ASN A 40 25.19 2.07 0.28
CA ASN A 40 25.09 1.35 1.55
C ASN A 40 24.68 -0.10 1.30
N LEU A 41 25.70 -0.99 1.21
CA LEU A 41 25.49 -2.40 0.88
C LEU A 41 24.54 -3.10 1.87
N GLN A 42 24.66 -2.82 3.17
CA GLN A 42 23.77 -3.41 4.16
C GLN A 42 22.31 -3.01 3.89
N ALA A 43 22.02 -1.73 3.68
CA ALA A 43 20.67 -1.27 3.38
C ALA A 43 20.16 -1.88 2.06
N ARG A 44 21.02 -2.02 1.03
CA ARG A 44 20.67 -2.64 -0.24
C ARG A 44 20.35 -4.13 -0.11
N GLU A 45 21.13 -4.88 0.66
CA GLU A 45 20.90 -6.31 0.92
C GLU A 45 19.57 -6.50 1.70
N GLU A 46 19.34 -5.69 2.73
CA GLU A 46 18.10 -5.73 3.51
C GLU A 46 16.86 -5.41 2.65
N MET A 47 16.97 -4.44 1.74
CA MET A 47 15.90 -4.13 0.80
C MET A 47 15.69 -5.23 -0.24
N ALA A 48 16.74 -5.86 -0.75
CA ALA A 48 16.62 -6.99 -1.67
C ALA A 48 15.91 -8.18 -1.00
N TRP A 49 16.28 -8.48 0.25
CA TRP A 49 15.63 -9.52 1.03
C TRP A 49 14.17 -9.19 1.36
N ALA A 50 13.88 -7.95 1.76
CA ALA A 50 12.52 -7.50 2.00
C ALA A 50 11.64 -7.59 0.74
N SER A 51 12.18 -7.23 -0.42
CA SER A 51 11.50 -7.36 -1.72
C SER A 51 11.22 -8.83 -2.07
N THR A 52 12.17 -9.73 -1.83
CA THR A 52 11.97 -11.18 -2.02
C THR A 52 10.85 -11.71 -1.14
N GLN A 53 10.84 -11.33 0.15
CA GLN A 53 9.77 -11.73 1.07
C GLN A 53 8.42 -11.17 0.63
N ALA A 54 8.37 -9.93 0.16
CA ALA A 54 7.14 -9.32 -0.35
C ALA A 54 6.58 -10.07 -1.57
N GLY A 55 7.46 -10.56 -2.48
CA GLY A 55 7.06 -11.42 -3.59
C GLY A 55 6.53 -12.79 -3.12
N MET A 56 7.12 -13.36 -2.05
CA MET A 56 6.59 -14.59 -1.43
C MET A 56 5.20 -14.36 -0.83
N VAL A 57 4.97 -13.21 -0.19
CA VAL A 57 3.66 -12.83 0.35
C VAL A 57 2.64 -12.70 -0.76
N GLU A 58 2.97 -11.96 -1.82
CA GLU A 58 2.09 -11.78 -2.97
C GLU A 58 1.72 -13.13 -3.61
N SER A 59 2.68 -14.04 -3.75
CA SER A 59 2.45 -15.38 -4.32
C SER A 59 1.62 -16.32 -3.43
N THR A 60 1.53 -16.08 -2.13
CA THR A 60 0.87 -16.97 -1.16
C THR A 60 -0.39 -16.40 -0.53
N SER A 61 -0.57 -15.10 -0.52
CA SER A 61 -1.76 -14.41 0.01
C SER A 61 -2.31 -13.30 -0.89
N CYS A 62 -1.67 -13.06 -2.04
CA CYS A 62 -2.10 -12.10 -3.07
C CYS A 62 -2.06 -10.63 -2.64
N CYS A 63 -2.14 -9.71 -3.61
CA CYS A 63 -2.51 -8.32 -3.40
C CYS A 63 -4.02 -8.18 -3.20
N ILE A 64 -4.49 -6.99 -2.89
CA ILE A 64 -5.90 -6.65 -2.79
C ILE A 64 -6.22 -5.42 -3.65
N SER A 65 -7.29 -4.72 -3.40
CA SER A 65 -7.82 -3.72 -4.33
C SER A 65 -6.96 -2.45 -4.52
N GLU A 66 -5.98 -2.16 -3.65
CA GLU A 66 -5.03 -1.07 -3.89
C GLU A 66 -4.26 -1.29 -5.20
N HIS A 67 -3.75 -2.51 -5.41
CA HIS A 67 -3.10 -2.88 -6.67
C HIS A 67 -4.07 -2.84 -7.85
N SER A 68 -5.33 -3.25 -7.68
CA SER A 68 -6.32 -3.15 -8.75
C SER A 68 -6.54 -1.70 -9.20
N MET A 69 -6.63 -0.76 -8.25
CA MET A 69 -6.75 0.66 -8.56
C MET A 69 -5.48 1.18 -9.24
N GLU A 70 -4.30 0.81 -8.74
CA GLU A 70 -3.04 1.26 -9.32
C GLU A 70 -2.85 0.74 -10.75
N HIS A 71 -3.20 -0.51 -11.03
CA HIS A 71 -3.14 -1.05 -12.39
C HIS A 71 -4.04 -0.27 -13.36
N ALA A 72 -5.20 0.23 -12.89
CA ALA A 72 -6.01 1.14 -13.70
C ALA A 72 -5.29 2.46 -13.96
N LEU A 73 -4.61 3.04 -12.95
CA LEU A 73 -3.81 4.25 -13.12
C LEU A 73 -2.73 4.02 -14.21
N SER A 74 -1.92 2.97 -14.07
CA SER A 74 -0.85 2.63 -15.00
C SER A 74 -1.36 2.30 -16.41
N ALA A 75 -2.54 1.69 -16.54
CA ALA A 75 -3.13 1.36 -17.85
C ALA A 75 -3.47 2.61 -18.66
N PHE A 76 -3.98 3.65 -18.03
CA PHE A 76 -4.34 4.92 -18.69
C PHE A 76 -3.19 5.93 -18.72
N TYR A 77 -2.24 5.81 -17.80
CA TYR A 77 -1.09 6.72 -17.65
C TYR A 77 0.22 5.94 -17.61
N PRO A 78 0.66 5.38 -18.75
CA PRO A 78 1.81 4.46 -18.81
C PRO A 78 3.15 5.11 -18.44
N GLY A 79 3.21 6.44 -18.33
CA GLY A 79 4.37 7.16 -17.82
C GLY A 79 4.45 7.20 -16.28
N LEU A 80 3.39 6.81 -15.58
CA LEU A 80 3.36 6.75 -14.12
C LEU A 80 4.12 5.48 -13.66
N PRO A 81 5.19 5.61 -12.87
CA PRO A 81 5.84 4.44 -12.29
C PRO A 81 4.89 3.73 -11.31
N HIS A 82 4.76 2.40 -11.42
CA HIS A 82 3.86 1.59 -10.59
C HIS A 82 3.97 1.90 -9.08
N GLY A 83 5.21 1.92 -8.55
CA GLY A 83 5.42 2.25 -7.15
C GLY A 83 4.98 3.66 -6.75
N ALA A 84 5.01 4.64 -7.68
CA ALA A 84 4.54 5.99 -7.41
C ALA A 84 2.99 6.02 -7.32
N GLY A 85 2.32 5.27 -8.20
CA GLY A 85 0.86 5.09 -8.14
C GLY A 85 0.42 4.50 -6.80
N LEU A 86 1.07 3.42 -6.35
CA LEU A 86 0.80 2.82 -5.04
C LEU A 86 1.06 3.78 -3.88
N VAL A 87 2.17 4.53 -3.89
CA VAL A 87 2.46 5.52 -2.84
C VAL A 87 1.35 6.58 -2.76
N ALA A 88 0.89 7.09 -3.90
CA ALA A 88 -0.16 8.10 -3.94
C ALA A 88 -1.51 7.56 -3.43
N LEU A 89 -1.86 6.33 -3.78
CA LEU A 89 -3.10 5.68 -3.35
C LEU A 89 -3.07 5.27 -1.88
N SER A 90 -1.91 4.92 -1.34
CA SER A 90 -1.79 4.19 -0.06
C SER A 90 -2.46 4.88 1.12
N VAL A 91 -2.19 6.16 1.34
CA VAL A 91 -2.76 6.89 2.50
C VAL A 91 -4.29 7.04 2.37
N PRO A 92 -4.85 7.50 1.24
CA PRO A 92 -6.30 7.47 1.01
C PRO A 92 -6.89 6.08 1.19
N TYR A 93 -6.30 5.05 0.58
CA TYR A 93 -6.79 3.69 0.62
C TYR A 93 -6.88 3.11 2.04
N PHE A 94 -5.76 3.06 2.75
CA PHE A 94 -5.75 2.51 4.11
C PHE A 94 -6.58 3.35 5.09
N THR A 95 -6.68 4.68 4.88
CA THR A 95 -7.57 5.54 5.66
C THR A 95 -9.03 5.21 5.39
N HIS A 96 -9.40 4.95 4.14
CA HIS A 96 -10.76 4.58 3.76
C HIS A 96 -11.17 3.24 4.37
N LEU A 97 -10.32 2.20 4.29
CA LEU A 97 -10.58 0.91 4.95
C LEU A 97 -10.81 1.06 6.45
N LEU A 98 -9.97 1.86 7.11
CA LEU A 98 -10.09 2.12 8.55
C LEU A 98 -11.40 2.80 8.90
N LYS A 99 -11.80 3.82 8.15
CA LYS A 99 -13.07 4.55 8.36
C LYS A 99 -14.30 3.67 8.11
N LYS A 100 -14.21 2.78 7.12
CA LYS A 100 -15.33 1.95 6.68
C LYS A 100 -15.64 0.81 7.64
N ASP A 101 -14.63 0.12 8.17
CA ASP A 101 -14.79 -0.92 9.19
C ASP A 101 -13.51 -1.09 10.02
N GLU A 102 -13.35 -0.22 11.02
CA GLU A 102 -12.21 -0.24 11.93
C GLU A 102 -12.03 -1.61 12.58
N LYS A 103 -13.12 -2.27 12.99
CA LYS A 103 -13.04 -3.53 13.74
C LYS A 103 -12.36 -4.63 12.94
N LYS A 104 -12.57 -4.67 11.63
CA LYS A 104 -11.98 -5.68 10.76
C LYS A 104 -10.48 -5.45 10.52
N VAL A 105 -10.02 -4.20 10.48
CA VAL A 105 -8.65 -3.89 10.11
C VAL A 105 -7.75 -3.58 11.31
N ALA A 106 -8.32 -3.13 12.45
CA ALA A 106 -7.57 -2.63 13.59
C ALA A 106 -6.46 -3.57 14.10
N PRO A 107 -6.69 -4.88 14.32
CA PRO A 107 -5.62 -5.75 14.81
C PRO A 107 -4.41 -5.77 13.87
N ARG A 108 -4.64 -5.97 12.57
CA ARG A 108 -3.58 -6.05 11.56
C ARG A 108 -2.90 -4.70 11.32
N TYR A 109 -3.63 -3.58 11.40
CA TYR A 109 -3.04 -2.23 11.34
C TYR A 109 -2.10 -1.98 12.52
N MET A 110 -2.51 -2.36 13.73
CA MET A 110 -1.64 -2.21 14.91
C MET A 110 -0.39 -3.08 14.80
N ASP A 111 -0.49 -4.28 14.26
CA ASP A 111 0.68 -5.15 14.05
C ASP A 111 1.62 -4.58 12.99
N MET A 112 1.11 -4.03 11.88
CA MET A 112 1.93 -3.34 10.89
C MET A 112 2.60 -2.10 11.47
N ALA A 113 1.90 -1.31 12.30
CA ALA A 113 2.50 -0.17 12.99
C ALA A 113 3.68 -0.58 13.90
N ARG A 114 3.51 -1.66 14.67
CA ARG A 114 4.60 -2.23 15.49
C ARG A 114 5.76 -2.72 14.64
N ALA A 115 5.46 -3.38 13.52
CA ALA A 115 6.47 -3.83 12.57
C ALA A 115 7.26 -2.64 11.98
N MET A 116 6.61 -1.50 11.76
CA MET A 116 7.26 -0.26 11.32
C MET A 116 8.06 0.45 12.40
N GLY A 117 8.08 -0.07 13.64
CA GLY A 117 8.89 0.46 14.75
C GLY A 117 8.16 1.40 15.69
N GLU A 118 6.83 1.50 15.60
CA GLU A 118 6.06 2.29 16.56
C GLU A 118 5.93 1.52 17.89
N GLU A 119 6.40 2.13 19.01
CA GLU A 119 6.46 1.47 20.32
C GLU A 119 5.12 1.49 21.06
N ASN A 120 4.39 2.62 21.00
CA ASN A 120 3.15 2.83 21.74
C ASN A 120 1.92 2.78 20.82
N VAL A 121 1.62 1.59 20.31
CA VAL A 121 0.51 1.40 19.38
C VAL A 121 -0.80 1.17 20.16
N ASN A 122 -1.55 2.24 20.37
CA ASN A 122 -2.83 2.24 21.09
C ASN A 122 -4.05 2.43 20.16
N SER A 123 -3.82 2.69 18.87
CA SER A 123 -4.86 2.91 17.87
C SER A 123 -4.41 2.39 16.51
N PRO A 124 -5.32 1.87 15.67
CA PRO A 124 -4.99 1.45 14.32
C PRO A 124 -4.52 2.61 13.42
N SER A 125 -4.87 3.85 13.72
CA SER A 125 -4.35 5.03 13.00
C SER A 125 -2.84 5.21 13.12
N ALA A 126 -2.18 4.53 14.07
CA ALA A 126 -0.72 4.52 14.18
C ALA A 126 -0.05 3.98 12.90
N PHE A 127 -0.66 3.00 12.22
CA PHE A 127 -0.15 2.51 10.93
C PHE A 127 -0.16 3.62 9.86
N ILE A 128 -1.26 4.36 9.74
CA ILE A 128 -1.36 5.48 8.78
C ILE A 128 -0.31 6.55 9.08
N THR A 129 -0.08 6.84 10.36
CA THR A 129 0.94 7.80 10.80
C THR A 129 2.35 7.30 10.45
N ALA A 130 2.66 6.03 10.72
CA ALA A 130 3.94 5.41 10.38
C ALA A 130 4.18 5.39 8.86
N LEU A 131 3.15 5.09 8.06
CA LEU A 131 3.21 5.11 6.60
C LEU A 131 3.53 6.51 6.07
N LYS A 132 2.82 7.54 6.54
CA LYS A 132 3.09 8.94 6.19
C LYS A 132 4.53 9.35 6.53
N LYS A 133 5.02 8.95 7.71
CA LYS A 133 6.39 9.19 8.14
C LYS A 133 7.41 8.50 7.23
N LEU A 134 7.15 7.26 6.81
CA LEU A 134 8.02 6.55 5.87
C LEU A 134 8.05 7.26 4.51
N ILE A 135 6.89 7.61 3.94
CA ILE A 135 6.77 8.34 2.67
C ILE A 135 7.57 9.65 2.72
N LYS A 136 7.46 10.39 3.82
CA LYS A 136 8.24 11.61 4.05
C LYS A 136 9.74 11.35 4.12
N ASN A 137 10.17 10.33 4.88
CA ASN A 137 11.56 9.99 5.08
C ASN A 137 12.28 9.56 3.80
N VAL A 138 11.53 9.07 2.81
CA VAL A 138 12.07 8.71 1.49
C VAL A 138 11.88 9.81 0.44
N GLY A 139 11.41 11.01 0.85
CA GLY A 139 11.31 12.19 -0.02
C GLY A 139 10.10 12.19 -0.98
N LEU A 140 9.07 11.38 -0.71
CA LEU A 140 7.89 11.23 -1.57
C LEU A 140 6.65 11.96 -1.03
N GLU A 141 6.77 12.79 0.03
CA GLU A 141 5.64 13.53 0.63
C GLU A 141 4.95 14.48 -0.38
N GLY A 142 5.69 14.99 -1.35
CA GLY A 142 5.19 15.92 -2.39
C GLY A 142 4.76 15.26 -3.69
N LEU A 143 4.68 13.92 -3.74
CA LEU A 143 4.29 13.21 -4.94
C LEU A 143 2.84 13.53 -5.32
N LYS A 144 2.62 13.93 -6.59
CA LYS A 144 1.30 14.30 -7.12
C LYS A 144 1.02 13.54 -8.40
N LEU A 145 -0.09 12.80 -8.44
CA LEU A 145 -0.52 12.10 -9.65
C LEU A 145 -0.80 13.05 -10.84
N SER A 146 -1.15 14.31 -10.54
CA SER A 146 -1.32 15.36 -11.57
C SER A 146 -0.05 15.63 -12.38
N ASP A 147 1.14 15.35 -11.85
CA ASP A 147 2.41 15.49 -12.59
C ASP A 147 2.52 14.53 -13.78
N TRP A 148 1.75 13.43 -13.74
CA TRP A 148 1.60 12.47 -14.85
C TRP A 148 0.32 12.68 -15.66
N GLY A 149 -0.39 13.81 -15.44
CA GLY A 149 -1.55 14.18 -16.21
C GLY A 149 -2.89 13.63 -15.70
N LEU A 150 -2.91 12.95 -14.54
CA LEU A 150 -4.15 12.50 -13.93
C LEU A 150 -4.96 13.69 -13.40
N ARG A 151 -6.27 13.65 -13.60
CA ARG A 151 -7.22 14.66 -13.12
C ARG A 151 -8.32 14.01 -12.29
N LYS A 152 -8.92 14.77 -11.39
CA LYS A 152 -10.01 14.25 -10.54
C LYS A 152 -11.19 13.71 -11.36
N ASP A 153 -11.44 14.28 -12.53
CA ASP A 153 -12.50 13.81 -13.44
C ASP A 153 -12.21 12.41 -14.02
N ASP A 154 -10.99 11.90 -13.90
CA ASP A 154 -10.64 10.54 -14.32
C ASP A 154 -11.03 9.48 -13.30
N ALA A 155 -11.33 9.86 -12.06
CA ALA A 155 -11.50 8.92 -10.94
C ALA A 155 -12.60 7.87 -11.20
N GLU A 156 -13.72 8.27 -11.78
CA GLU A 156 -14.83 7.35 -12.11
C GLU A 156 -14.40 6.31 -13.14
N LYS A 157 -13.78 6.73 -14.24
CA LYS A 157 -13.26 5.85 -15.29
C LYS A 157 -12.22 4.87 -14.76
N LEU A 158 -11.32 5.35 -13.90
CA LEU A 158 -10.27 4.53 -13.30
C LEU A 158 -10.85 3.51 -12.32
N ALA A 159 -11.83 3.92 -11.50
CA ALA A 159 -12.54 3.01 -10.59
C ALA A 159 -13.29 1.93 -11.38
N GLU A 160 -14.01 2.28 -12.44
CA GLU A 160 -14.69 1.32 -13.31
C GLU A 160 -13.69 0.31 -13.91
N ASN A 161 -12.57 0.80 -14.45
CA ASN A 161 -11.55 -0.06 -15.03
C ASN A 161 -10.92 -1.00 -14.00
N SER A 162 -10.65 -0.54 -12.78
CA SER A 162 -10.08 -1.38 -11.73
C SER A 162 -10.97 -2.58 -11.41
N PHE A 163 -12.29 -2.40 -11.36
CA PHE A 163 -13.25 -3.49 -11.18
C PHE A 163 -13.36 -4.40 -12.42
N ALA A 164 -13.33 -3.82 -13.61
CA ALA A 164 -13.46 -4.60 -14.85
C ALA A 164 -12.23 -5.47 -15.12
N ALA A 165 -11.02 -4.93 -14.88
CA ALA A 165 -9.77 -5.62 -15.19
C ALA A 165 -9.33 -6.58 -14.08
N MET A 166 -9.46 -6.18 -12.82
CA MET A 166 -8.93 -6.93 -11.66
C MET A 166 -9.93 -6.98 -10.49
N GLY A 167 -11.22 -7.07 -10.77
CA GLY A 167 -12.27 -7.10 -9.74
C GLY A 167 -12.17 -8.24 -8.73
N ALA A 168 -11.47 -9.33 -9.09
CA ALA A 168 -11.22 -10.44 -8.16
C ALA A 168 -10.42 -10.01 -6.92
N LEU A 169 -9.57 -8.99 -7.02
CA LEU A 169 -8.78 -8.50 -5.88
C LEU A 169 -9.66 -7.83 -4.81
N TYR A 170 -10.75 -7.20 -5.21
CA TYR A 170 -11.73 -6.63 -4.28
C TYR A 170 -12.43 -7.68 -3.40
N LEU A 171 -12.54 -8.92 -3.88
CA LEU A 171 -13.11 -10.03 -3.10
C LEU A 171 -12.20 -10.44 -1.94
N LEU A 172 -10.91 -10.13 -2.05
CA LEU A 172 -9.87 -10.45 -1.06
C LEU A 172 -9.71 -9.34 -0.01
N ASP A 173 -10.30 -8.17 -0.20
CA ASP A 173 -10.25 -7.08 0.78
C ASP A 173 -10.84 -7.51 2.13
N PRO A 174 -10.24 -7.07 3.25
CA PRO A 174 -10.81 -7.33 4.58
C PRO A 174 -12.16 -6.62 4.77
N VAL A 175 -12.37 -5.53 4.06
CA VAL A 175 -13.59 -4.70 4.04
C VAL A 175 -14.12 -4.65 2.62
N GLU A 176 -15.40 -4.89 2.44
CA GLU A 176 -16.02 -4.81 1.11
C GLU A 176 -16.00 -3.36 0.59
N LEU A 177 -15.42 -3.16 -0.59
CA LEU A 177 -15.39 -1.87 -1.28
C LEU A 177 -16.30 -1.88 -2.51
N THR A 178 -17.00 -0.77 -2.71
CA THR A 178 -17.83 -0.52 -3.89
C THR A 178 -17.05 0.29 -4.93
N ARG A 179 -17.62 0.50 -6.12
CA ARG A 179 -17.06 1.38 -7.15
C ARG A 179 -16.99 2.83 -6.67
N GLU A 180 -17.98 3.25 -5.92
CA GLU A 180 -18.03 4.59 -5.32
C GLU A 180 -16.91 4.78 -4.30
N ASP A 181 -16.60 3.76 -3.50
CA ASP A 181 -15.44 3.77 -2.59
C ASP A 181 -14.13 3.91 -3.37
N ALA A 182 -13.94 3.12 -4.43
CA ALA A 182 -12.75 3.19 -5.27
C ALA A 182 -12.61 4.58 -5.95
N CYS A 183 -13.73 5.10 -6.46
CA CYS A 183 -13.75 6.45 -7.03
C CYS A 183 -13.35 7.51 -6.00
N ALA A 184 -13.86 7.42 -4.76
CA ALA A 184 -13.52 8.34 -3.68
C ALA A 184 -12.02 8.26 -3.31
N ILE A 185 -11.48 7.03 -3.18
CA ILE A 185 -10.06 6.80 -2.88
C ILE A 185 -9.16 7.39 -3.98
N ILE A 186 -9.46 7.07 -5.25
CA ILE A 186 -8.68 7.58 -6.40
C ILE A 186 -8.78 9.10 -6.48
N SER A 187 -9.98 9.67 -6.31
CA SER A 187 -10.18 11.13 -6.31
C SER A 187 -9.41 11.84 -5.19
N GLU A 188 -9.34 11.23 -3.99
CA GLU A 188 -8.54 11.75 -2.87
C GLU A 188 -7.03 11.68 -3.16
N ALA A 189 -6.57 10.65 -3.87
CA ALA A 189 -5.17 10.48 -4.25
C ALA A 189 -4.71 11.47 -5.34
N ILE A 190 -5.62 11.94 -6.19
CA ILE A 190 -5.32 12.94 -7.26
C ILE A 190 -5.37 14.35 -6.65
N GLN A 191 -4.20 14.93 -6.39
CA GLN A 191 -4.03 16.28 -5.84
C GLN A 191 -3.70 17.28 -6.96
#